data_a75c29395ae1d0f5126a95f9aa9ce022
#
_entry.id   a75c29395ae1d0f5126a95f9aa9ce022
#
_cell.length_a   1.000
_cell.length_b   1.000
_cell.length_c   1.000
_cell.angle_alpha   90.00
_cell.angle_beta   90.00
_cell.angle_gamma   90.00
#
_symmetry.space_group_name_H-M   'P 1'
#
loop_
_entity.id
_entity.type
_entity.pdbx_description
1 polymer ?
#
loop_
_entity_poly.entity_id
_entity_poly.type
_entity_poly.pdbx_seq_one_letter_code
_entity_poly.pdbx_strand_id
1 'polypeptide(L)'
;MAQPLAERLRPTSFDNYVGQQHLVGDGAVLRRMIDSGRILSFIMWGPPGTGKTTIARIIANTLNRPFYTLNAVSAGVKEVREVIEKAKNSPLFSRGSAILFIDEIHRFSKSQQDSLLSAVETGTVTLIGATTENPSFEVIRPLLSRCQLYVLKSLEQDDLMKLLDYAINNDVVLKARGVELRETAAIMRYSGGDARKLLNILELVVESDSESPVVVTDEKVKMCLQQNPAAYDKDGEMHYDIISAFIKSIRGSDPDAALYWMARMIEGGEDPAFIARRIVISASEDIGLANPNALLLANAAFDAVTKIGWPEGRIPLAQAVVYLATSPKSNSAYLGINKALQTVRETGNLPVPLHLRNAPTKLMVELGYADGYKYSHDYPGHFAKQQFLPDGGESFSFWLPQDNPVEAKAKAWMQQCWGDDKPFCK
;
A
#
# COMPACT_ATOMS: atom_id res chain seq x y z
N MET A 1 27.61 -5.32 -20.28
CA MET A 1 27.21 -4.13 -19.51
C MET A 1 27.81 -4.25 -18.12
N ALA A 2 28.35 -3.18 -17.56
CA ALA A 2 28.85 -3.18 -16.18
C ALA A 2 27.67 -3.34 -15.23
N GLN A 3 27.88 -4.03 -14.11
CA GLN A 3 26.86 -4.21 -13.08
C GLN A 3 26.51 -2.85 -12.46
N PRO A 4 25.22 -2.51 -12.23
CA PRO A 4 24.83 -1.23 -11.64
C PRO A 4 25.44 -1.00 -10.25
N LEU A 5 25.73 0.25 -9.92
CA LEU A 5 26.37 0.64 -8.65
C LEU A 5 25.60 0.10 -7.42
N ALA A 6 24.31 0.17 -7.43
CA ALA A 6 23.45 -0.34 -6.35
C ALA A 6 23.60 -1.86 -6.11
N GLU A 7 23.95 -2.63 -7.14
CA GLU A 7 24.20 -4.07 -7.00
C GLU A 7 25.66 -4.36 -6.63
N ARG A 8 26.62 -3.57 -7.15
CA ARG A 8 28.05 -3.69 -6.79
C ARG A 8 28.29 -3.42 -5.31
N LEU A 9 27.56 -2.45 -4.75
CA LEU A 9 27.68 -2.04 -3.34
C LEU A 9 26.69 -2.73 -2.41
N ARG A 10 25.94 -3.74 -2.87
CA ARG A 10 24.97 -4.44 -2.03
C ARG A 10 25.66 -5.06 -0.81
N PRO A 11 25.26 -4.68 0.43
CA PRO A 11 25.85 -5.24 1.64
C PRO A 11 25.70 -6.76 1.72
N THR A 12 26.75 -7.43 2.19
CA THR A 12 26.77 -8.88 2.45
C THR A 12 26.68 -9.22 3.94
N SER A 13 26.89 -8.22 4.81
CA SER A 13 26.75 -8.30 6.27
C SER A 13 26.00 -7.08 6.80
N PHE A 14 25.52 -7.15 8.05
CA PHE A 14 24.88 -6.01 8.71
C PHE A 14 25.86 -4.89 9.09
N ASP A 15 27.16 -5.16 9.12
CA ASP A 15 28.17 -4.15 9.47
C ASP A 15 28.22 -3.01 8.45
N ASN A 16 27.95 -3.34 7.17
CA ASN A 16 27.89 -2.37 6.07
C ASN A 16 26.44 -2.01 5.66
N TYR A 17 25.45 -2.47 6.42
CA TYR A 17 24.06 -2.19 6.14
C TYR A 17 23.63 -0.86 6.77
N VAL A 18 23.10 0.03 5.96
CA VAL A 18 22.68 1.38 6.39
C VAL A 18 21.18 1.43 6.64
N GLY A 19 20.76 2.07 7.74
CA GLY A 19 19.36 2.27 8.10
C GLY A 19 18.73 1.11 8.85
N GLN A 20 17.44 1.18 9.09
CA GLN A 20 16.59 0.18 9.78
C GLN A 20 17.11 -0.25 11.17
N GLN A 21 17.74 0.63 11.92
CA GLN A 21 18.34 0.32 13.22
C GLN A 21 17.35 -0.29 14.22
N HIS A 22 16.07 0.06 14.12
CA HIS A 22 15.01 -0.50 14.95
C HIS A 22 14.74 -2.01 14.68
N LEU A 23 15.18 -2.55 13.54
CA LEU A 23 15.03 -3.95 13.17
C LEU A 23 16.36 -4.74 13.25
N VAL A 24 17.46 -4.14 12.80
CA VAL A 24 18.75 -4.84 12.60
C VAL A 24 19.89 -4.26 13.44
N GLY A 25 19.68 -3.18 14.17
CA GLY A 25 20.65 -2.63 15.11
C GLY A 25 20.95 -3.57 16.29
N ASP A 26 21.92 -3.21 17.11
CA ASP A 26 22.32 -4.02 18.26
C ASP A 26 21.15 -4.26 19.21
N GLY A 27 20.85 -5.53 19.52
CA GLY A 27 19.73 -5.93 20.36
C GLY A 27 18.35 -5.78 19.73
N ALA A 28 18.24 -5.37 18.47
CA ALA A 28 16.98 -5.30 17.75
C ALA A 28 16.42 -6.69 17.42
N VAL A 29 15.12 -6.73 17.09
CA VAL A 29 14.38 -8.00 16.99
C VAL A 29 14.95 -8.95 15.94
N LEU A 30 15.25 -8.49 14.73
CA LEU A 30 15.83 -9.34 13.69
C LEU A 30 17.26 -9.74 14.04
N ARG A 31 18.06 -8.83 14.61
CA ARG A 31 19.43 -9.14 15.04
C ARG A 31 19.44 -10.26 16.07
N ARG A 32 18.61 -10.20 17.11
CA ARG A 32 18.50 -11.28 18.11
C ARG A 32 18.07 -12.61 17.53
N MET A 33 17.15 -12.62 16.56
CA MET A 33 16.72 -13.85 15.89
C MET A 33 17.89 -14.49 15.12
N ILE A 34 18.68 -13.67 14.42
CA ILE A 34 19.83 -14.14 13.66
C ILE A 34 20.92 -14.66 14.60
N ASP A 35 21.25 -13.92 15.66
CA ASP A 35 22.27 -14.29 16.63
C ASP A 35 21.89 -15.59 17.38
N SER A 36 20.59 -15.86 17.59
CA SER A 36 20.09 -17.12 18.16
C SER A 36 20.05 -18.27 17.15
N GLY A 37 20.29 -18.04 15.87
CA GLY A 37 20.17 -19.02 14.78
C GLY A 37 18.72 -19.46 14.49
N ARG A 38 17.73 -18.89 15.18
CA ARG A 38 16.31 -19.20 15.04
C ARG A 38 15.59 -18.08 14.34
N ILE A 39 15.19 -18.32 13.10
CA ILE A 39 14.41 -17.36 12.33
C ILE A 39 13.02 -17.92 12.04
N LEU A 40 12.00 -17.14 12.35
CA LEU A 40 10.61 -17.41 12.02
C LEU A 40 10.27 -16.82 10.67
N SER A 41 9.21 -17.30 10.04
CA SER A 41 8.69 -16.67 8.82
C SER A 41 8.16 -15.27 9.10
N PHE A 42 8.44 -14.35 8.22
CA PHE A 42 8.01 -12.95 8.36
C PHE A 42 7.79 -12.27 7.02
N ILE A 43 7.07 -11.15 7.08
CA ILE A 43 6.82 -10.26 5.95
C ILE A 43 7.44 -8.89 6.25
N MET A 44 8.21 -8.36 5.33
CA MET A 44 8.75 -7.01 5.36
C MET A 44 7.85 -6.09 4.53
N TRP A 45 7.31 -5.09 5.17
CA TRP A 45 6.50 -4.06 4.54
C TRP A 45 7.19 -2.71 4.62
N GLY A 46 7.28 -2.01 3.51
CA GLY A 46 7.86 -0.66 3.49
C GLY A 46 8.16 -0.17 2.07
N PRO A 47 8.54 1.10 1.91
CA PRO A 47 8.82 1.72 0.62
C PRO A 47 9.88 0.98 -0.20
N PRO A 48 9.95 1.21 -1.52
CA PRO A 48 11.03 0.67 -2.35
C PRO A 48 12.40 1.19 -1.88
N GLY A 49 13.47 0.49 -2.25
CA GLY A 49 14.84 0.90 -1.94
C GLY A 49 15.27 0.88 -0.47
N THR A 50 14.41 0.43 0.46
CA THR A 50 14.70 0.37 1.91
C THR A 50 15.53 -0.84 2.34
N GLY A 51 15.94 -1.69 1.40
CA GLY A 51 16.83 -2.82 1.67
C GLY A 51 16.18 -4.17 1.98
N LYS A 52 14.87 -4.37 1.72
CA LYS A 52 14.14 -5.63 1.99
C LYS A 52 14.86 -6.87 1.44
N THR A 53 15.19 -6.88 0.16
CA THR A 53 15.92 -7.98 -0.49
C THR A 53 17.33 -8.17 0.08
N THR A 54 17.98 -7.07 0.45
CA THR A 54 19.33 -7.09 1.06
C THR A 54 19.29 -7.73 2.44
N ILE A 55 18.35 -7.36 3.30
CA ILE A 55 18.16 -7.99 4.62
C ILE A 55 17.97 -9.51 4.47
N ALA A 56 17.09 -9.94 3.56
CA ALA A 56 16.84 -11.36 3.34
C ALA A 56 18.11 -12.14 2.93
N ARG A 57 18.92 -11.56 2.04
CA ARG A 57 20.20 -12.16 1.62
C ARG A 57 21.22 -12.19 2.75
N ILE A 58 21.37 -11.10 3.53
CA ILE A 58 22.28 -11.07 4.68
C ILE A 58 21.92 -12.15 5.69
N ILE A 59 20.61 -12.28 6.00
CA ILE A 59 20.12 -13.32 6.91
C ILE A 59 20.49 -14.72 6.42
N ALA A 60 20.24 -15.00 5.13
CA ALA A 60 20.55 -16.31 4.55
C ALA A 60 22.07 -16.62 4.61
N ASN A 61 22.90 -15.64 4.28
CA ASN A 61 24.35 -15.77 4.34
C ASN A 61 24.84 -15.99 5.78
N THR A 62 24.37 -15.18 6.73
CA THR A 62 24.77 -15.29 8.14
C THR A 62 24.39 -16.63 8.74
N LEU A 63 23.21 -17.15 8.41
CA LEU A 63 22.74 -18.45 8.90
C LEU A 63 23.23 -19.64 8.07
N ASN A 64 23.97 -19.37 6.99
CA ASN A 64 24.45 -20.40 6.05
C ASN A 64 23.34 -21.36 5.60
N ARG A 65 22.18 -20.80 5.25
CA ARG A 65 21.00 -21.54 4.80
C ARG A 65 20.79 -21.41 3.30
N PRO A 66 20.26 -22.44 2.62
CA PRO A 66 19.86 -22.32 1.20
C PRO A 66 18.89 -21.17 1.02
N PHE A 67 19.13 -20.33 -0.01
CA PHE A 67 18.34 -19.15 -0.32
C PHE A 67 17.70 -19.28 -1.70
N TYR A 68 16.38 -19.37 -1.72
CA TYR A 68 15.59 -19.41 -2.96
C TYR A 68 14.83 -18.11 -3.11
N THR A 69 14.80 -17.58 -4.31
CA THR A 69 14.08 -16.35 -4.66
C THR A 69 12.99 -16.62 -5.67
N LEU A 70 11.82 -16.07 -5.41
CA LEU A 70 10.71 -16.00 -6.36
C LEU A 70 10.31 -14.53 -6.54
N ASN A 71 10.14 -14.14 -7.80
CA ASN A 71 9.54 -12.86 -8.11
C ASN A 71 8.05 -13.09 -8.39
N ALA A 72 7.19 -12.48 -7.57
CA ALA A 72 5.74 -12.70 -7.66
C ALA A 72 5.13 -12.19 -8.99
N VAL A 73 5.81 -11.33 -9.73
CA VAL A 73 5.36 -10.85 -11.04
C VAL A 73 5.44 -11.95 -12.10
N SER A 74 6.46 -12.82 -12.02
CA SER A 74 6.76 -13.82 -13.08
C SER A 74 6.54 -15.27 -12.64
N ALA A 75 6.49 -15.55 -11.34
CA ALA A 75 6.39 -16.91 -10.83
C ALA A 75 4.93 -17.40 -10.77
N GLY A 76 4.64 -18.58 -11.31
CA GLY A 76 3.35 -19.27 -11.18
C GLY A 76 3.30 -20.26 -10.00
N VAL A 77 2.16 -20.93 -9.80
CA VAL A 77 1.97 -21.97 -8.76
C VAL A 77 2.95 -23.13 -8.95
N LYS A 78 3.31 -23.45 -10.19
CA LYS A 78 4.23 -24.54 -10.50
C LYS A 78 5.64 -24.24 -9.98
N GLU A 79 6.14 -23.04 -10.24
CA GLU A 79 7.46 -22.60 -9.76
C GLU A 79 7.52 -22.58 -8.24
N VAL A 80 6.45 -22.14 -7.57
CA VAL A 80 6.37 -22.17 -6.09
C VAL A 80 6.54 -23.59 -5.58
N ARG A 81 5.81 -24.56 -6.15
CA ARG A 81 5.90 -25.96 -5.76
C ARG A 81 7.28 -26.58 -6.05
N GLU A 82 7.87 -26.27 -7.20
CA GLU A 82 9.21 -26.75 -7.55
C GLU A 82 10.27 -26.27 -6.56
N VAL A 83 10.19 -25.00 -6.13
CA VAL A 83 11.11 -24.46 -5.11
C VAL A 83 10.92 -25.11 -3.75
N ILE A 84 9.67 -25.38 -3.34
CA ILE A 84 9.37 -26.09 -2.08
C ILE A 84 9.93 -27.52 -2.14
N GLU A 85 9.78 -28.24 -3.25
CA GLU A 85 10.34 -29.58 -3.42
C GLU A 85 11.89 -29.57 -3.44
N LYS A 86 12.51 -28.58 -4.09
CA LYS A 86 13.98 -28.39 -4.03
C LYS A 86 14.45 -28.13 -2.60
N ALA A 87 13.70 -27.34 -1.84
CA ALA A 87 14.00 -27.07 -0.43
C ALA A 87 13.94 -28.36 0.43
N LYS A 88 12.93 -29.19 0.25
CA LYS A 88 12.78 -30.47 0.93
C LYS A 88 13.96 -31.43 0.65
N ASN A 89 14.39 -31.48 -0.60
CA ASN A 89 15.41 -32.41 -1.07
C ASN A 89 16.85 -31.87 -0.93
N SER A 90 17.02 -30.69 -0.32
CA SER A 90 18.33 -30.09 -0.16
C SER A 90 19.19 -30.88 0.85
N PRO A 91 20.44 -31.24 0.52
CA PRO A 91 21.36 -31.87 1.46
C PRO A 91 21.66 -31.03 2.72
N LEU A 92 21.42 -29.72 2.61
CA LEU A 92 21.61 -28.76 3.71
C LEU A 92 20.40 -28.65 4.64
N PHE A 93 19.32 -29.41 4.40
CA PHE A 93 18.12 -29.39 5.24
C PHE A 93 18.41 -29.74 6.72
N SER A 94 19.43 -30.55 6.96
CA SER A 94 19.93 -30.88 8.31
C SER A 94 20.48 -29.66 9.10
N ARG A 95 20.83 -28.57 8.41
CA ARG A 95 21.31 -27.31 9.00
C ARG A 95 20.20 -26.29 9.28
N GLY A 96 18.94 -26.63 9.03
CA GLY A 96 17.75 -25.80 9.21
C GLY A 96 16.97 -25.63 7.91
N SER A 97 15.75 -25.13 8.02
CA SER A 97 14.87 -24.89 6.85
C SER A 97 15.49 -23.90 5.87
N ALA A 98 15.31 -24.15 4.57
CA ALA A 98 15.70 -23.23 3.53
C ALA A 98 14.93 -21.90 3.64
N ILE A 99 15.55 -20.81 3.28
CA ILE A 99 14.90 -19.51 3.21
C ILE A 99 14.29 -19.34 1.82
N LEU A 100 12.98 -19.11 1.78
CA LEU A 100 12.25 -18.76 0.57
C LEU A 100 11.92 -17.26 0.63
N PHE A 101 12.59 -16.49 -0.19
CA PHE A 101 12.33 -15.07 -0.35
C PHE A 101 11.36 -14.83 -1.51
N ILE A 102 10.27 -14.12 -1.24
CA ILE A 102 9.28 -13.73 -2.26
C ILE A 102 9.24 -12.21 -2.32
N ASP A 103 9.75 -11.66 -3.43
CA ASP A 103 9.65 -10.23 -3.70
C ASP A 103 8.28 -9.88 -4.24
N GLU A 104 7.74 -8.75 -3.79
CA GLU A 104 6.41 -8.24 -4.14
C GLU A 104 5.28 -9.28 -3.91
N ILE A 105 5.28 -9.92 -2.73
CA ILE A 105 4.34 -11.02 -2.38
C ILE A 105 2.87 -10.65 -2.59
N HIS A 106 2.51 -9.37 -2.55
CA HIS A 106 1.17 -8.85 -2.82
C HIS A 106 0.68 -9.13 -4.24
N ARG A 107 1.60 -9.38 -5.19
CA ARG A 107 1.26 -9.74 -6.57
C ARG A 107 0.91 -11.22 -6.76
N PHE A 108 1.14 -12.04 -5.75
CA PHE A 108 0.68 -13.42 -5.78
C PHE A 108 -0.85 -13.49 -5.64
N SER A 109 -1.49 -14.26 -6.53
CA SER A 109 -2.89 -14.63 -6.37
C SER A 109 -3.13 -15.39 -5.07
N LYS A 110 -4.36 -15.41 -4.58
CA LYS A 110 -4.73 -16.19 -3.37
C LYS A 110 -4.31 -17.65 -3.47
N SER A 111 -4.47 -18.30 -4.64
CA SER A 111 -4.06 -19.69 -4.86
C SER A 111 -2.55 -19.90 -4.77
N GLN A 112 -1.75 -18.93 -5.20
CA GLN A 112 -0.29 -18.98 -5.05
C GLN A 112 0.12 -18.83 -3.58
N GLN A 113 -0.51 -17.91 -2.86
CA GLN A 113 -0.27 -17.74 -1.42
C GLN A 113 -0.72 -18.96 -0.62
N ASP A 114 -1.86 -19.58 -0.96
CA ASP A 114 -2.34 -20.82 -0.33
C ASP A 114 -1.33 -21.98 -0.49
N SER A 115 -0.65 -22.04 -1.64
CA SER A 115 0.35 -23.09 -1.90
C SER A 115 1.57 -23.01 -0.99
N LEU A 116 1.81 -21.87 -0.31
CA LEU A 116 2.89 -21.69 0.65
C LEU A 116 2.54 -22.20 2.06
N LEU A 117 1.25 -22.26 2.41
CA LEU A 117 0.80 -22.49 3.79
C LEU A 117 1.40 -23.76 4.39
N SER A 118 1.27 -24.89 3.70
CA SER A 118 1.77 -26.17 4.20
C SER A 118 3.28 -26.16 4.42
N ALA A 119 4.04 -25.54 3.51
CA ALA A 119 5.50 -25.49 3.62
C ALA A 119 5.99 -24.59 4.76
N VAL A 120 5.24 -23.51 5.05
CA VAL A 120 5.50 -22.61 6.19
C VAL A 120 5.11 -23.29 7.52
N GLU A 121 3.95 -23.95 7.57
CA GLU A 121 3.47 -24.66 8.77
C GLU A 121 4.38 -25.81 9.20
N THR A 122 4.83 -26.58 8.23
CA THR A 122 5.72 -27.73 8.51
C THR A 122 7.17 -27.35 8.72
N GLY A 123 7.50 -26.05 8.56
CA GLY A 123 8.89 -25.58 8.65
C GLY A 123 9.79 -26.06 7.50
N THR A 124 9.21 -26.57 6.40
CA THR A 124 9.96 -26.95 5.20
C THR A 124 10.74 -25.78 4.64
N VAL A 125 10.15 -24.59 4.66
CA VAL A 125 10.79 -23.33 4.33
C VAL A 125 10.55 -22.30 5.42
N THR A 126 11.51 -21.41 5.63
CA THR A 126 11.30 -20.14 6.32
C THR A 126 10.95 -19.10 5.29
N LEU A 127 9.73 -18.60 5.30
CA LEU A 127 9.27 -17.60 4.36
C LEU A 127 9.74 -16.20 4.77
N ILE A 128 10.35 -15.48 3.86
CA ILE A 128 10.59 -14.05 3.97
C ILE A 128 9.85 -13.37 2.81
N GLY A 129 8.70 -12.77 3.09
CA GLY A 129 7.96 -11.97 2.11
C GLY A 129 8.41 -10.51 2.11
N ALA A 130 8.44 -9.89 0.94
CA ALA A 130 8.65 -8.44 0.82
C ALA A 130 7.47 -7.82 0.05
N THR A 131 7.04 -6.65 0.49
CA THR A 131 5.94 -5.92 -0.16
C THR A 131 6.07 -4.41 0.06
N THR A 132 5.65 -3.65 -0.92
CA THR A 132 5.45 -2.20 -0.81
C THR A 132 4.00 -1.84 -0.44
N GLU A 133 3.05 -2.74 -0.67
CA GLU A 133 1.63 -2.57 -0.36
C GLU A 133 1.29 -3.06 1.05
N ASN A 134 0.18 -2.54 1.62
CA ASN A 134 -0.24 -2.93 2.97
C ASN A 134 -0.64 -4.41 3.02
N PRO A 135 0.13 -5.26 3.72
CA PRO A 135 -0.09 -6.70 3.74
C PRO A 135 -1.43 -7.13 4.35
N SER A 136 -2.08 -6.27 5.15
CA SER A 136 -3.39 -6.57 5.73
C SER A 136 -4.51 -6.70 4.68
N PHE A 137 -4.31 -6.10 3.49
CA PHE A 137 -5.27 -6.17 2.39
C PHE A 137 -4.86 -7.18 1.32
N GLU A 138 -3.56 -7.34 1.10
CA GLU A 138 -3.01 -8.05 -0.06
C GLU A 138 -2.56 -9.48 0.28
N VAL A 139 -2.24 -9.76 1.53
CA VAL A 139 -1.81 -11.09 1.97
C VAL A 139 -2.96 -11.81 2.65
N ILE A 140 -3.17 -13.09 2.32
CA ILE A 140 -4.24 -13.88 2.90
C ILE A 140 -4.06 -14.06 4.41
N ARG A 141 -5.15 -13.97 5.16
CA ARG A 141 -5.14 -14.08 6.63
C ARG A 141 -4.44 -15.36 7.16
N PRO A 142 -4.63 -16.54 6.56
CA PRO A 142 -3.92 -17.75 7.01
C PRO A 142 -2.40 -17.62 6.93
N LEU A 143 -1.85 -16.91 5.94
CA LEU A 143 -0.42 -16.70 5.81
C LEU A 143 0.07 -15.63 6.81
N LEU A 144 -0.68 -14.53 6.97
CA LEU A 144 -0.37 -13.49 7.95
C LEU A 144 -0.33 -14.04 9.39
N SER A 145 -1.24 -14.97 9.75
CA SER A 145 -1.25 -15.56 11.11
C SER A 145 -0.03 -16.41 11.41
N ARG A 146 0.77 -16.80 10.41
CA ARG A 146 1.97 -17.64 10.52
C ARG A 146 3.27 -16.86 10.32
N CYS A 147 3.16 -15.59 9.97
CA CYS A 147 4.30 -14.71 9.72
C CYS A 147 4.29 -13.52 10.69
N GLN A 148 5.48 -13.12 11.12
CA GLN A 148 5.64 -11.84 11.79
C GLN A 148 5.64 -10.72 10.76
N LEU A 149 5.21 -9.52 11.14
CA LEU A 149 5.23 -8.37 10.27
C LEU A 149 6.27 -7.35 10.75
N TYR A 150 7.21 -6.99 9.86
CA TYR A 150 8.19 -5.97 10.14
C TYR A 150 8.04 -4.80 9.17
N VAL A 151 7.98 -3.59 9.72
CA VAL A 151 7.81 -2.36 8.96
C VAL A 151 9.18 -1.72 8.74
N LEU A 152 9.57 -1.56 7.48
CA LEU A 152 10.76 -0.82 7.09
C LEU A 152 10.36 0.64 6.81
N LYS A 153 11.23 1.56 7.25
CA LYS A 153 11.05 3.00 7.04
C LYS A 153 11.91 3.48 5.87
N SER A 154 11.50 4.57 5.23
CA SER A 154 12.40 5.29 4.32
C SER A 154 13.71 5.64 5.02
N LEU A 155 14.81 5.68 4.29
CA LEU A 155 16.10 6.07 4.85
C LEU A 155 16.08 7.58 5.17
N GLU A 156 16.63 7.92 6.32
CA GLU A 156 16.80 9.32 6.74
C GLU A 156 18.00 9.96 6.03
N GLN A 157 18.11 11.28 6.07
CA GLN A 157 19.19 11.99 5.40
C GLN A 157 20.58 11.53 5.85
N ASP A 158 20.75 11.28 7.14
CA ASP A 158 22.01 10.78 7.71
C ASP A 158 22.38 9.39 7.17
N ASP A 159 21.40 8.52 6.96
CA ASP A 159 21.60 7.21 6.38
C ASP A 159 21.99 7.30 4.90
N LEU A 160 21.33 8.16 4.15
CA LEU A 160 21.65 8.41 2.74
C LEU A 160 23.06 9.02 2.59
N MET A 161 23.46 9.92 3.49
CA MET A 161 24.82 10.49 3.51
C MET A 161 25.88 9.42 3.75
N LYS A 162 25.68 8.57 4.77
CA LYS A 162 26.58 7.43 5.03
C LYS A 162 26.69 6.50 3.82
N LEU A 163 25.58 6.29 3.10
CA LEU A 163 25.59 5.45 1.91
C LEU A 163 26.36 6.08 0.74
N LEU A 164 26.25 7.40 0.54
CA LEU A 164 27.06 8.14 -0.45
C LEU A 164 28.56 8.07 -0.12
N ASP A 165 28.91 8.37 1.13
CA ASP A 165 30.30 8.30 1.59
C ASP A 165 30.86 6.88 1.44
N TYR A 166 30.07 5.88 1.79
CA TYR A 166 30.45 4.49 1.60
C TYR A 166 30.69 4.17 0.11
N ALA A 167 29.77 4.63 -0.76
CA ALA A 167 29.87 4.39 -2.20
C ALA A 167 31.14 4.97 -2.80
N ILE A 168 31.44 6.23 -2.54
CA ILE A 168 32.61 6.93 -3.06
C ILE A 168 33.91 6.29 -2.55
N ASN A 169 33.91 5.85 -1.29
CA ASN A 169 35.08 5.30 -0.65
C ASN A 169 35.30 3.79 -0.90
N ASN A 170 34.36 3.06 -1.48
CA ASN A 170 34.44 1.61 -1.62
C ASN A 170 34.23 1.10 -3.05
N ASP A 171 33.54 1.84 -3.92
CA ASP A 171 33.41 1.42 -5.33
C ASP A 171 34.66 1.74 -6.14
N VAL A 172 35.13 0.75 -6.88
CA VAL A 172 36.37 0.87 -7.68
C VAL A 172 36.27 1.92 -8.77
N VAL A 173 35.10 2.04 -9.41
CA VAL A 173 34.87 2.98 -10.50
C VAL A 173 34.79 4.41 -9.98
N LEU A 174 34.05 4.63 -8.89
CA LEU A 174 33.92 5.96 -8.28
C LEU A 174 35.25 6.46 -7.74
N LYS A 175 36.04 5.59 -7.12
CA LYS A 175 37.41 5.91 -6.68
C LYS A 175 38.33 6.31 -7.83
N ALA A 176 38.29 5.54 -8.92
CA ALA A 176 39.13 5.83 -10.10
C ALA A 176 38.76 7.18 -10.75
N ARG A 177 37.47 7.60 -10.65
CA ARG A 177 36.99 8.89 -11.17
C ARG A 177 37.26 10.06 -10.22
N GLY A 178 37.63 9.81 -8.97
CA GLY A 178 37.90 10.85 -7.97
C GLY A 178 36.67 11.68 -7.65
N VAL A 179 35.56 11.03 -7.28
CA VAL A 179 34.29 11.71 -7.04
C VAL A 179 34.32 12.57 -5.77
N GLU A 180 34.00 13.85 -5.89
CA GLU A 180 33.86 14.83 -4.81
C GLU A 180 32.40 15.28 -4.65
N LEU A 181 31.82 15.13 -3.45
CA LEU A 181 30.50 15.65 -3.12
C LEU A 181 30.62 17.11 -2.64
N ARG A 182 30.27 18.06 -3.47
CA ARG A 182 30.26 19.48 -3.09
C ARG A 182 28.88 19.92 -2.61
N GLU A 183 27.84 19.46 -3.25
CA GLU A 183 26.45 19.72 -2.90
C GLU A 183 25.65 18.42 -2.99
N THR A 184 24.76 18.19 -2.01
CA THR A 184 24.02 16.94 -1.87
C THR A 184 22.51 17.13 -1.75
N ALA A 185 22.03 18.39 -1.69
CA ALA A 185 20.61 18.66 -1.45
C ALA A 185 19.71 18.10 -2.57
N ALA A 186 20.12 18.22 -3.83
CA ALA A 186 19.36 17.70 -4.95
C ALA A 186 19.34 16.17 -4.98
N ILE A 187 20.48 15.50 -4.82
CA ILE A 187 20.55 14.04 -4.84
C ILE A 187 19.76 13.42 -3.68
N MET A 188 19.80 14.03 -2.48
CA MET A 188 19.00 13.64 -1.33
C MET A 188 17.52 13.80 -1.60
N ARG A 189 17.12 14.95 -2.12
CA ARG A 189 15.73 15.26 -2.46
C ARG A 189 15.17 14.31 -3.51
N TYR A 190 15.92 14.05 -4.57
CA TYR A 190 15.44 13.21 -5.67
C TYR A 190 15.50 11.71 -5.35
N SER A 191 16.31 11.27 -4.39
CA SER A 191 16.30 9.88 -3.91
C SER A 191 15.08 9.54 -3.07
N GLY A 192 14.49 10.52 -2.35
CA GLY A 192 13.27 10.33 -1.57
C GLY A 192 13.36 9.22 -0.50
N GLY A 193 14.54 8.97 0.08
CA GLY A 193 14.74 7.90 1.06
C GLY A 193 14.98 6.50 0.46
N ASP A 194 15.13 6.39 -0.87
CA ASP A 194 15.41 5.16 -1.59
C ASP A 194 16.93 5.04 -1.89
N ALA A 195 17.58 4.05 -1.26
CA ALA A 195 19.02 3.77 -1.44
C ALA A 195 19.39 3.42 -2.88
N ARG A 196 18.57 2.64 -3.58
CA ARG A 196 18.84 2.23 -4.97
C ARG A 196 18.79 3.43 -5.89
N LYS A 197 17.79 4.28 -5.69
CA LYS A 197 17.63 5.51 -6.46
C LYS A 197 18.76 6.49 -6.23
N LEU A 198 19.19 6.67 -4.96
CA LEU A 198 20.34 7.48 -4.61
C LEU A 198 21.59 7.06 -5.39
N LEU A 199 21.91 5.76 -5.35
CA LEU A 199 23.08 5.22 -6.02
C LEU A 199 22.98 5.29 -7.54
N ASN A 200 21.79 5.08 -8.11
CA ASN A 200 21.57 5.22 -9.55
C ASN A 200 21.74 6.68 -10.02
N ILE A 201 21.26 7.66 -9.22
CA ILE A 201 21.48 9.09 -9.54
C ILE A 201 22.97 9.41 -9.48
N LEU A 202 23.69 8.94 -8.46
CA LEU A 202 25.13 9.14 -8.35
C LEU A 202 25.86 8.54 -9.56
N GLU A 203 25.54 7.30 -9.94
CA GLU A 203 26.12 6.62 -11.10
C GLU A 203 25.89 7.41 -12.38
N LEU A 204 24.65 7.87 -12.61
CA LEU A 204 24.27 8.66 -13.77
C LEU A 204 25.05 9.98 -13.86
N VAL A 205 25.20 10.70 -12.74
CA VAL A 205 25.98 11.95 -12.70
C VAL A 205 27.45 11.69 -13.03
N VAL A 206 28.03 10.63 -12.47
CA VAL A 206 29.43 10.27 -12.72
C VAL A 206 29.68 9.81 -14.15
N GLU A 207 28.74 9.07 -14.75
CA GLU A 207 28.84 8.60 -16.13
C GLU A 207 28.66 9.73 -17.16
N SER A 208 27.80 10.71 -16.85
CA SER A 208 27.54 11.84 -17.75
C SER A 208 28.63 12.91 -17.72
N ASP A 209 29.48 12.91 -16.69
CA ASP A 209 30.58 13.88 -16.55
C ASP A 209 31.85 13.39 -17.23
N SER A 210 32.45 14.19 -18.10
CA SER A 210 33.70 13.88 -18.76
C SER A 210 34.93 14.30 -17.94
N GLU A 211 34.75 15.14 -16.90
CA GLU A 211 35.83 15.63 -16.06
C GLU A 211 36.33 14.59 -15.04
N SER A 212 37.56 14.72 -14.61
CA SER A 212 38.13 13.96 -13.50
C SER A 212 39.08 14.89 -12.73
N PRO A 213 38.87 15.12 -11.43
CA PRO A 213 37.81 14.56 -10.55
C PRO A 213 36.40 15.03 -10.92
N VAL A 214 35.43 14.13 -10.70
CA VAL A 214 33.98 14.45 -10.90
C VAL A 214 33.49 15.20 -9.68
N VAL A 215 33.03 16.44 -9.87
CA VAL A 215 32.43 17.24 -8.79
C VAL A 215 30.90 17.16 -8.87
N VAL A 216 30.28 16.56 -7.88
CA VAL A 216 28.81 16.45 -7.77
C VAL A 216 28.25 17.76 -7.20
N THR A 217 27.39 18.42 -7.96
CA THR A 217 26.65 19.63 -7.55
C THR A 217 25.16 19.45 -7.78
N ASP A 218 24.34 20.22 -7.08
CA ASP A 218 22.89 20.21 -7.25
C ASP A 218 22.45 20.55 -8.68
N GLU A 219 23.18 21.40 -9.36
CA GLU A 219 22.93 21.76 -10.75
C GLU A 219 23.20 20.58 -11.70
N LYS A 220 24.34 19.88 -11.56
CA LYS A 220 24.67 18.69 -12.36
C LYS A 220 23.63 17.58 -12.15
N VAL A 221 23.21 17.34 -10.90
CA VAL A 221 22.16 16.38 -10.60
C VAL A 221 20.85 16.71 -11.31
N LYS A 222 20.42 17.97 -11.24
CA LYS A 222 19.18 18.42 -11.93
C LYS A 222 19.28 18.27 -13.45
N MET A 223 20.44 18.65 -14.03
CA MET A 223 20.67 18.57 -15.47
C MET A 223 20.66 17.12 -15.97
N CYS A 224 21.33 16.19 -15.26
CA CYS A 224 21.31 14.78 -15.60
C CYS A 224 19.92 14.16 -15.52
N LEU A 225 19.12 14.53 -14.53
CA LEU A 225 17.75 14.01 -14.37
C LEU A 225 16.78 14.61 -15.42
N GLN A 226 16.93 15.88 -15.81
CA GLN A 226 16.15 16.49 -16.88
C GLN A 226 16.42 15.87 -18.25
N GLN A 227 17.67 15.48 -18.52
CA GLN A 227 18.07 14.81 -19.77
C GLN A 227 17.64 13.33 -19.81
N ASN A 228 17.35 12.71 -18.66
CA ASN A 228 16.91 11.34 -18.52
C ASN A 228 15.59 11.23 -17.76
N PRO A 229 14.45 11.58 -18.37
CA PRO A 229 13.13 11.58 -17.71
C PRO A 229 12.70 10.22 -17.16
N ALA A 230 13.23 9.11 -17.71
CA ALA A 230 12.97 7.75 -17.21
C ALA A 230 13.63 7.46 -15.85
N ALA A 231 14.62 8.25 -15.44
CA ALA A 231 15.20 8.20 -14.09
C ALA A 231 14.34 9.01 -13.08
N TYR A 232 13.37 9.78 -13.58
CA TYR A 232 12.49 10.64 -12.82
C TYR A 232 11.30 9.81 -12.29
N ASP A 233 11.30 9.63 -11.06
CA ASP A 233 10.43 9.18 -10.00
C ASP A 233 8.97 8.77 -10.28
N LYS A 234 8.73 7.45 -10.30
CA LYS A 234 7.38 6.89 -10.13
C LYS A 234 6.94 6.71 -8.66
N ASP A 235 7.84 6.81 -7.69
CA ASP A 235 7.59 6.40 -6.29
C ASP A 235 8.12 7.39 -5.23
N GLY A 236 8.45 8.66 -5.58
CA GLY A 236 9.03 9.63 -4.64
C GLY A 236 8.02 10.60 -4.01
N GLU A 237 8.52 11.43 -3.10
CA GLU A 237 7.74 12.43 -2.35
C GLU A 237 6.97 13.41 -3.26
N MET A 238 7.54 13.80 -4.41
CA MET A 238 6.83 14.60 -5.43
C MET A 238 5.63 13.88 -6.04
N HIS A 239 5.66 12.58 -6.15
CA HIS A 239 4.52 11.77 -6.61
C HIS A 239 3.34 11.90 -5.63
N TYR A 240 3.60 11.74 -4.32
CA TYR A 240 2.57 11.91 -3.29
C TYR A 240 2.05 13.35 -3.22
N ASP A 241 2.91 14.34 -3.43
CA ASP A 241 2.52 15.75 -3.46
C ASP A 241 1.58 16.06 -4.63
N ILE A 242 1.91 15.56 -5.83
CA ILE A 242 1.07 15.74 -7.04
C ILE A 242 -0.28 15.05 -6.85
N ILE A 243 -0.31 13.81 -6.34
CA ILE A 243 -1.54 13.09 -6.04
C ILE A 243 -2.38 13.85 -5.01
N SER A 244 -1.74 14.34 -3.94
CA SER A 244 -2.40 15.12 -2.91
C SER A 244 -2.99 16.41 -3.46
N ALA A 245 -2.27 17.11 -4.33
CA ALA A 245 -2.75 18.30 -5.02
C ALA A 245 -3.91 17.97 -5.96
N PHE A 246 -3.83 16.89 -6.71
CA PHE A 246 -4.90 16.40 -7.59
C PHE A 246 -6.19 16.15 -6.81
N ILE A 247 -6.14 15.34 -5.74
CA ILE A 247 -7.30 15.03 -4.91
C ILE A 247 -7.88 16.30 -4.27
N LYS A 248 -7.02 17.17 -3.73
CA LYS A 248 -7.45 18.43 -3.11
C LYS A 248 -8.09 19.38 -4.11
N SER A 249 -7.66 19.39 -5.36
CA SER A 249 -8.27 20.22 -6.44
C SER A 249 -9.67 19.71 -6.78
N ILE A 250 -9.88 18.40 -6.88
CA ILE A 250 -11.22 17.82 -7.07
C ILE A 250 -12.12 18.18 -5.88
N ARG A 251 -11.63 17.98 -4.65
CA ARG A 251 -12.34 18.31 -3.40
C ARG A 251 -12.65 19.81 -3.30
N GLY A 252 -11.72 20.66 -3.71
CA GLY A 252 -11.85 22.11 -3.70
C GLY A 252 -12.66 22.67 -4.86
N SER A 253 -13.19 21.83 -5.75
CA SER A 253 -14.01 22.23 -6.91
C SER A 253 -13.26 23.12 -7.91
N ASP A 254 -11.98 22.86 -8.13
CA ASP A 254 -11.15 23.49 -9.15
C ASP A 254 -10.84 22.49 -10.28
N PRO A 255 -11.63 22.47 -11.37
CA PRO A 255 -11.42 21.54 -12.48
C PRO A 255 -10.12 21.81 -13.25
N ASP A 256 -9.69 23.06 -13.35
CA ASP A 256 -8.48 23.42 -14.10
C ASP A 256 -7.22 22.92 -13.35
N ALA A 257 -7.16 23.15 -12.04
CA ALA A 257 -6.09 22.62 -11.21
C ALA A 257 -6.09 21.08 -11.20
N ALA A 258 -7.27 20.44 -11.11
CA ALA A 258 -7.38 18.99 -11.15
C ALA A 258 -6.86 18.41 -12.47
N LEU A 259 -7.23 19.00 -13.61
CA LEU A 259 -6.71 18.60 -14.93
C LEU A 259 -5.22 18.83 -15.06
N TYR A 260 -4.69 19.95 -14.54
CA TYR A 260 -3.26 20.23 -14.55
C TYR A 260 -2.45 19.17 -13.78
N TRP A 261 -2.89 18.85 -12.57
CA TRP A 261 -2.19 17.84 -11.77
C TRP A 261 -2.33 16.43 -12.36
N MET A 262 -3.48 16.10 -12.97
CA MET A 262 -3.64 14.86 -13.72
C MET A 262 -2.69 14.80 -14.92
N ALA A 263 -2.57 15.88 -15.70
CA ALA A 263 -1.66 15.96 -16.84
C ALA A 263 -0.20 15.75 -16.38
N ARG A 264 0.20 16.33 -15.25
CA ARG A 264 1.53 16.10 -14.67
C ARG A 264 1.79 14.65 -14.27
N MET A 265 0.77 13.92 -13.79
CA MET A 265 0.88 12.47 -13.51
C MET A 265 1.05 11.68 -14.82
N ILE A 266 0.30 12.03 -15.87
CA ILE A 266 0.37 11.38 -17.19
C ILE A 266 1.75 11.59 -17.82
N GLU A 267 2.26 12.83 -17.88
CA GLU A 267 3.59 13.16 -18.40
C GLU A 267 4.71 12.54 -17.58
N GLY A 268 4.50 12.34 -16.27
CA GLY A 268 5.38 11.57 -15.39
C GLY A 268 5.34 10.05 -15.61
N GLY A 269 4.51 9.57 -16.53
CA GLY A 269 4.37 8.14 -16.87
C GLY A 269 3.62 7.33 -15.82
N GLU A 270 2.70 7.95 -15.09
CA GLU A 270 1.87 7.26 -14.09
C GLU A 270 0.98 6.20 -14.73
N ASP A 271 0.74 5.12 -13.98
CA ASP A 271 -0.20 4.07 -14.39
C ASP A 271 -1.62 4.63 -14.51
N PRO A 272 -2.27 4.47 -15.69
CA PRO A 272 -3.63 4.95 -15.90
C PRO A 272 -4.62 4.38 -14.89
N ALA A 273 -4.46 3.12 -14.48
CA ALA A 273 -5.32 2.49 -13.48
C ALA A 273 -5.09 3.09 -12.08
N PHE A 274 -3.88 3.57 -11.78
CA PHE A 274 -3.61 4.26 -10.52
C PHE A 274 -4.39 5.58 -10.44
N ILE A 275 -4.33 6.41 -11.49
CA ILE A 275 -5.09 7.67 -11.56
C ILE A 275 -6.59 7.39 -11.44
N ALA A 276 -7.10 6.39 -12.18
CA ALA A 276 -8.50 5.99 -12.13
C ALA A 276 -8.95 5.57 -10.71
N ARG A 277 -8.12 4.81 -9.98
CA ARG A 277 -8.40 4.45 -8.56
C ARG A 277 -8.59 5.70 -7.69
N ARG A 278 -7.78 6.73 -7.86
CA ARG A 278 -7.92 7.99 -7.10
C ARG A 278 -9.22 8.71 -7.41
N ILE A 279 -9.62 8.71 -8.67
CA ILE A 279 -10.91 9.28 -9.11
C ILE A 279 -12.09 8.53 -8.46
N VAL A 280 -12.07 7.18 -8.44
CA VAL A 280 -13.10 6.36 -7.79
C VAL A 280 -13.19 6.64 -6.28
N ILE A 281 -12.03 6.76 -5.61
CA ILE A 281 -12.00 7.10 -4.18
C ILE A 281 -12.61 8.47 -3.94
N SER A 282 -12.18 9.52 -4.68
CA SER A 282 -12.71 10.88 -4.55
C SER A 282 -14.21 10.94 -4.87
N ALA A 283 -14.70 10.15 -5.82
CA ALA A 283 -16.13 10.06 -6.12
C ALA A 283 -16.96 9.60 -4.92
N SER A 284 -16.43 8.68 -4.10
CA SER A 284 -17.11 8.16 -2.92
C SER A 284 -16.84 8.99 -1.66
N GLU A 285 -15.62 9.48 -1.48
CA GLU A 285 -15.18 10.20 -0.28
C GLU A 285 -15.64 11.66 -0.29
N ASP A 286 -15.47 12.37 -1.43
CA ASP A 286 -15.68 13.81 -1.50
C ASP A 286 -17.03 14.21 -2.10
N ILE A 287 -17.51 13.48 -3.13
CA ILE A 287 -18.80 13.73 -3.76
C ILE A 287 -19.91 12.94 -3.06
N GLY A 288 -19.70 11.66 -2.83
CA GLY A 288 -20.54 10.79 -2.04
C GLY A 288 -22.03 10.90 -2.40
N LEU A 289 -22.86 11.10 -1.37
CA LEU A 289 -24.31 11.16 -1.52
C LEU A 289 -24.82 12.47 -2.15
N ALA A 290 -24.00 13.51 -2.26
CA ALA A 290 -24.42 14.75 -2.93
C ALA A 290 -24.69 14.54 -4.42
N ASN A 291 -23.97 13.61 -5.07
CA ASN A 291 -24.21 13.19 -6.45
C ASN A 291 -23.84 11.71 -6.64
N PRO A 292 -24.76 10.75 -6.43
CA PRO A 292 -24.48 9.32 -6.56
C PRO A 292 -23.97 8.88 -7.93
N ASN A 293 -24.25 9.64 -9.00
CA ASN A 293 -23.74 9.34 -10.35
C ASN A 293 -22.21 9.50 -10.47
N ALA A 294 -21.59 10.22 -9.54
CA ALA A 294 -20.13 10.41 -9.54
C ALA A 294 -19.37 9.08 -9.47
N LEU A 295 -19.79 8.16 -8.59
CA LEU A 295 -19.18 6.84 -8.48
C LEU A 295 -19.42 5.98 -9.72
N LEU A 296 -20.61 6.06 -10.34
CA LEU A 296 -20.92 5.33 -11.57
C LEU A 296 -20.01 5.80 -12.73
N LEU A 297 -19.88 7.11 -12.88
CA LEU A 297 -19.02 7.68 -13.92
C LEU A 297 -17.54 7.36 -13.67
N ALA A 298 -17.08 7.45 -12.44
CA ALA A 298 -15.72 7.13 -12.06
C ALA A 298 -15.37 5.65 -12.37
N ASN A 299 -16.28 4.72 -12.06
CA ASN A 299 -16.11 3.30 -12.38
C ASN A 299 -16.13 3.06 -13.90
N ALA A 300 -17.02 3.72 -14.64
CA ALA A 300 -17.04 3.63 -16.10
C ALA A 300 -15.74 4.15 -16.72
N ALA A 301 -15.18 5.25 -16.20
CA ALA A 301 -13.90 5.78 -16.63
C ALA A 301 -12.72 4.83 -16.29
N PHE A 302 -12.75 4.19 -15.10
CA PHE A 302 -11.78 3.18 -14.71
C PHE A 302 -11.80 1.98 -15.67
N ASP A 303 -12.99 1.45 -15.96
CA ASP A 303 -13.17 0.32 -16.87
C ASP A 303 -12.74 0.68 -18.30
N ALA A 304 -13.08 1.88 -18.78
CA ALA A 304 -12.67 2.39 -20.08
C ALA A 304 -11.15 2.49 -20.20
N VAL A 305 -10.47 3.14 -19.23
CA VAL A 305 -9.02 3.32 -19.32
C VAL A 305 -8.25 2.01 -19.22
N THR A 306 -8.77 1.04 -18.47
CA THR A 306 -8.18 -0.30 -18.37
C THR A 306 -8.23 -1.04 -19.70
N LYS A 307 -9.25 -0.80 -20.53
CA LYS A 307 -9.41 -1.41 -21.85
C LYS A 307 -8.65 -0.66 -22.96
N ILE A 308 -8.60 0.66 -22.88
CA ILE A 308 -8.05 1.52 -23.93
C ILE A 308 -6.55 1.78 -23.72
N GLY A 309 -6.12 2.04 -22.47
CA GLY A 309 -4.74 2.45 -22.15
C GLY A 309 -4.41 3.87 -22.62
N TRP A 310 -3.12 4.19 -22.61
CA TRP A 310 -2.59 5.45 -23.15
C TRP A 310 -2.38 5.36 -24.67
N PRO A 311 -2.51 6.44 -25.43
CA PRO A 311 -2.77 7.82 -24.97
C PRO A 311 -4.26 8.19 -24.82
N GLU A 312 -5.22 7.44 -25.36
CA GLU A 312 -6.63 7.82 -25.41
C GLU A 312 -7.32 7.74 -24.04
N GLY A 313 -6.82 6.94 -23.12
CA GLY A 313 -7.35 6.80 -21.76
C GLY A 313 -7.41 8.13 -20.97
N ARG A 314 -6.62 9.14 -21.38
CA ARG A 314 -6.69 10.49 -20.80
C ARG A 314 -8.06 11.15 -20.96
N ILE A 315 -8.81 10.80 -22.03
CA ILE A 315 -10.09 11.44 -22.35
C ILE A 315 -11.18 11.07 -21.35
N PRO A 316 -11.51 9.77 -21.11
CA PRO A 316 -12.51 9.39 -20.12
C PRO A 316 -12.09 9.78 -18.68
N LEU A 317 -10.79 9.77 -18.35
CA LEU A 317 -10.32 10.25 -17.05
C LEU A 317 -10.56 11.76 -16.88
N ALA A 318 -10.26 12.57 -17.89
CA ALA A 318 -10.51 14.03 -17.86
C ALA A 318 -12.01 14.32 -17.70
N GLN A 319 -12.87 13.63 -18.43
CA GLN A 319 -14.33 13.75 -18.29
C GLN A 319 -14.77 13.46 -16.84
N ALA A 320 -14.29 12.38 -16.23
CA ALA A 320 -14.62 12.04 -14.86
C ALA A 320 -14.09 13.10 -13.88
N VAL A 321 -12.86 13.56 -14.02
CA VAL A 321 -12.25 14.60 -13.17
C VAL A 321 -13.06 15.89 -13.19
N VAL A 322 -13.41 16.39 -14.37
CA VAL A 322 -14.22 17.62 -14.51
C VAL A 322 -15.60 17.43 -13.85
N TYR A 323 -16.24 16.27 -14.09
CA TYR A 323 -17.53 15.97 -13.49
C TYR A 323 -17.47 15.95 -11.96
N LEU A 324 -16.44 15.33 -11.38
CA LEU A 324 -16.26 15.29 -9.94
C LEU A 324 -15.94 16.67 -9.36
N ALA A 325 -15.05 17.43 -10.00
CA ALA A 325 -14.67 18.75 -9.55
C ALA A 325 -15.87 19.72 -9.55
N THR A 326 -16.77 19.61 -10.53
CA THR A 326 -17.96 20.47 -10.67
C THR A 326 -19.20 19.95 -9.90
N SER A 327 -19.13 18.74 -9.32
CA SER A 327 -20.24 18.19 -8.53
C SER A 327 -20.31 18.80 -7.12
N PRO A 328 -21.51 18.91 -6.51
CA PRO A 328 -21.64 19.16 -5.08
C PRO A 328 -20.87 18.14 -4.26
N LYS A 329 -20.45 18.52 -3.05
CA LYS A 329 -19.61 17.69 -2.18
C LYS A 329 -20.38 17.20 -0.97
N SER A 330 -20.14 15.95 -0.59
CA SER A 330 -20.56 15.39 0.70
C SER A 330 -19.66 14.22 1.10
N ASN A 331 -19.15 14.28 2.30
CA ASN A 331 -18.41 13.17 2.91
C ASN A 331 -19.20 12.50 4.05
N SER A 332 -20.52 12.68 4.09
CA SER A 332 -21.39 12.17 5.17
C SER A 332 -21.27 10.66 5.37
N ALA A 333 -21.23 9.89 4.28
CA ALA A 333 -21.06 8.44 4.33
C ALA A 333 -19.64 8.03 4.82
N TYR A 334 -18.60 8.73 4.38
CA TYR A 334 -17.22 8.52 4.83
C TYR A 334 -17.06 8.78 6.34
N LEU A 335 -17.60 9.89 6.83
CA LEU A 335 -17.61 10.20 8.26
C LEU A 335 -18.42 9.16 9.06
N GLY A 336 -19.56 8.74 8.50
CA GLY A 336 -20.44 7.74 9.11
C GLY A 336 -19.76 6.41 9.34
N ILE A 337 -19.12 5.86 8.30
CA ILE A 337 -18.42 4.56 8.43
C ILE A 337 -17.20 4.65 9.36
N ASN A 338 -16.45 5.74 9.32
CA ASN A 338 -15.30 5.91 10.21
C ASN A 338 -15.72 5.96 11.69
N LYS A 339 -16.80 6.70 12.00
CA LYS A 339 -17.37 6.75 13.34
C LYS A 339 -17.89 5.38 13.78
N ALA A 340 -18.56 4.64 12.89
CA ALA A 340 -19.03 3.30 13.20
C ALA A 340 -17.89 2.33 13.49
N LEU A 341 -16.83 2.36 12.70
CA LEU A 341 -15.61 1.55 12.93
C LEU A 341 -14.93 1.90 14.26
N GLN A 342 -14.84 3.17 14.60
CA GLN A 342 -14.33 3.61 15.89
C GLN A 342 -15.19 3.07 17.04
N THR A 343 -16.52 3.23 16.97
CA THR A 343 -17.45 2.73 17.99
C THR A 343 -17.30 1.23 18.19
N VAL A 344 -17.22 0.44 17.11
CA VAL A 344 -17.03 -1.02 17.21
C VAL A 344 -15.71 -1.37 17.89
N ARG A 345 -14.63 -0.62 17.64
CA ARG A 345 -13.34 -0.84 18.33
C ARG A 345 -13.41 -0.54 19.83
N GLU A 346 -14.21 0.46 20.22
CA GLU A 346 -14.38 0.89 21.61
C GLU A 346 -15.33 -0.02 22.39
N THR A 347 -16.42 -0.48 21.76
CA THR A 347 -17.46 -1.29 22.43
C THR A 347 -17.26 -2.79 22.29
N GLY A 348 -16.40 -3.24 21.37
CA GLY A 348 -16.25 -4.65 21.03
C GLY A 348 -17.46 -5.23 20.30
N ASN A 349 -17.62 -6.55 20.39
CA ASN A 349 -18.66 -7.29 19.68
C ASN A 349 -19.96 -7.35 20.50
N LEU A 350 -20.74 -6.30 20.46
CA LEU A 350 -22.08 -6.32 21.05
C LEU A 350 -22.98 -7.37 20.33
N PRO A 351 -23.82 -8.12 21.08
CA PRO A 351 -24.66 -9.16 20.48
C PRO A 351 -25.72 -8.59 19.55
N VAL A 352 -26.01 -9.32 18.47
CA VAL A 352 -27.13 -8.99 17.59
C VAL A 352 -28.44 -9.25 18.34
N PRO A 353 -29.42 -8.31 18.34
CA PRO A 353 -30.72 -8.53 18.97
C PRO A 353 -31.43 -9.80 18.46
N LEU A 354 -32.11 -10.51 19.34
CA LEU A 354 -32.69 -11.83 19.00
C LEU A 354 -33.67 -11.76 17.84
N HIS A 355 -34.53 -10.71 17.81
CA HIS A 355 -35.52 -10.53 16.74
C HIS A 355 -34.87 -10.30 15.34
N LEU A 356 -33.61 -9.87 15.26
CA LEU A 356 -32.89 -9.69 13.99
C LEU A 356 -32.15 -10.94 13.52
N ARG A 357 -32.09 -12.00 14.37
CA ARG A 357 -31.40 -13.24 14.02
C ARG A 357 -32.31 -14.18 13.24
N ASN A 358 -31.81 -14.83 12.20
CA ASN A 358 -32.57 -15.85 11.47
C ASN A 358 -32.78 -17.10 12.33
N ALA A 359 -33.96 -17.72 12.21
CA ALA A 359 -34.35 -18.95 12.94
C ALA A 359 -34.62 -20.14 12.00
N PRO A 360 -33.58 -20.66 11.27
CA PRO A 360 -33.77 -21.75 10.29
C PRO A 360 -34.05 -23.11 10.94
N THR A 361 -33.84 -23.29 12.27
CA THR A 361 -34.08 -24.54 12.98
C THR A 361 -35.08 -24.36 14.12
N LYS A 362 -35.75 -25.46 14.51
CA LYS A 362 -36.70 -25.45 15.64
C LYS A 362 -36.04 -24.97 16.94
N LEU A 363 -34.82 -25.41 17.21
CA LEU A 363 -34.08 -24.97 18.38
C LEU A 363 -33.85 -23.46 18.41
N MET A 364 -33.56 -22.82 17.26
CA MET A 364 -33.39 -21.37 17.19
C MET A 364 -34.70 -20.63 17.46
N VAL A 365 -35.84 -21.15 16.99
CA VAL A 365 -37.18 -20.60 17.32
C VAL A 365 -37.42 -20.73 18.84
N GLU A 366 -37.13 -21.87 19.45
CA GLU A 366 -37.27 -22.08 20.90
C GLU A 366 -36.34 -21.14 21.72
N LEU A 367 -35.21 -20.75 21.17
CA LEU A 367 -34.27 -19.76 21.73
C LEU A 367 -34.71 -18.31 21.51
N GLY A 368 -35.86 -18.05 20.90
CA GLY A 368 -36.40 -16.72 20.67
C GLY A 368 -35.79 -15.98 19.48
N TYR A 369 -35.13 -16.66 18.54
CA TYR A 369 -34.62 -16.03 17.33
C TYR A 369 -35.79 -15.67 16.41
N ALA A 370 -35.70 -14.47 15.77
CA ALA A 370 -36.73 -13.86 14.94
C ALA A 370 -38.04 -13.50 15.65
N ASP A 371 -38.13 -13.73 16.99
CA ASP A 371 -39.34 -13.41 17.73
C ASP A 371 -39.58 -11.89 17.77
N GLY A 372 -40.80 -11.47 17.37
CA GLY A 372 -41.16 -10.05 17.31
C GLY A 372 -40.60 -9.27 16.13
N TYR A 373 -39.88 -9.89 15.17
CA TYR A 373 -39.42 -9.20 13.98
C TYR A 373 -40.58 -8.73 13.11
N LYS A 374 -40.54 -7.43 12.76
CA LYS A 374 -41.54 -6.80 11.89
C LYS A 374 -40.96 -6.72 10.47
N TYR A 375 -41.52 -7.52 9.55
CA TYR A 375 -41.10 -7.48 8.15
C TYR A 375 -41.65 -6.20 7.49
N SER A 376 -40.75 -5.29 7.13
CA SER A 376 -41.13 -3.93 6.69
C SER A 376 -42.05 -3.89 5.50
N HIS A 377 -42.02 -4.86 4.59
CA HIS A 377 -42.88 -4.91 3.41
C HIS A 377 -44.38 -5.20 3.75
N ASP A 378 -44.67 -5.71 4.94
CA ASP A 378 -46.05 -5.95 5.41
C ASP A 378 -46.71 -4.69 5.98
N TYR A 379 -45.97 -3.58 6.05
CA TYR A 379 -46.44 -2.33 6.65
C TYR A 379 -46.58 -1.21 5.61
N PRO A 380 -47.45 -0.21 5.86
CA PRO A 380 -47.64 0.95 5.00
C PRO A 380 -46.32 1.69 4.75
N GLY A 381 -46.08 2.04 3.49
CA GLY A 381 -44.81 2.70 3.10
C GLY A 381 -43.58 1.82 3.19
N HIS A 382 -43.77 0.50 3.37
CA HIS A 382 -42.69 -0.48 3.54
C HIS A 382 -41.74 -0.13 4.71
N PHE A 383 -42.30 0.43 5.78
CA PHE A 383 -41.55 0.82 6.96
C PHE A 383 -42.25 0.31 8.24
N ALA A 384 -41.48 -0.36 9.10
CA ALA A 384 -41.87 -0.78 10.43
C ALA A 384 -40.85 -0.31 11.46
N LYS A 385 -41.28 0.52 12.39
CA LYS A 385 -40.45 1.04 13.46
C LYS A 385 -40.06 -0.08 14.43
N GLN A 386 -38.77 -0.39 14.51
CA GLN A 386 -38.19 -1.37 15.42
C GLN A 386 -36.72 -1.05 15.68
N GLN A 387 -36.11 -1.69 16.68
CA GLN A 387 -34.71 -1.52 16.99
C GLN A 387 -33.85 -2.35 16.04
N PHE A 388 -32.82 -1.72 15.46
CA PHE A 388 -31.83 -2.39 14.58
C PHE A 388 -30.41 -2.38 15.16
N LEU A 389 -30.12 -1.49 16.10
CA LEU A 389 -28.85 -1.45 16.80
C LEU A 389 -28.84 -2.44 17.97
N PRO A 390 -27.65 -2.90 18.41
CA PRO A 390 -27.56 -3.79 19.55
C PRO A 390 -28.08 -3.15 20.84
N ASP A 391 -28.43 -3.97 21.82
CA ASP A 391 -28.78 -3.49 23.15
C ASP A 391 -27.60 -2.73 23.77
N GLY A 392 -27.87 -1.55 24.33
CA GLY A 392 -26.86 -0.61 24.80
C GLY A 392 -26.27 0.28 23.71
N GLY A 393 -26.65 0.08 22.46
CA GLY A 393 -26.24 0.88 21.32
C GLY A 393 -27.34 1.73 20.70
N GLU A 394 -28.50 1.85 21.37
CA GLU A 394 -29.70 2.54 20.84
C GLU A 394 -29.44 4.02 20.51
N SER A 395 -28.50 4.64 21.21
CA SER A 395 -28.09 6.03 21.01
C SER A 395 -27.04 6.23 19.93
N PHE A 396 -26.50 5.15 19.34
CA PHE A 396 -25.49 5.29 18.29
C PHE A 396 -26.05 6.02 17.08
N SER A 397 -25.26 6.98 16.59
CA SER A 397 -25.56 7.77 15.42
C SER A 397 -24.29 7.95 14.60
N PHE A 398 -24.32 7.45 13.38
CA PHE A 398 -23.16 7.43 12.52
C PHE A 398 -23.31 8.35 11.30
N TRP A 399 -24.41 8.23 10.58
CA TRP A 399 -24.70 9.07 9.42
C TRP A 399 -25.44 10.34 9.81
N LEU A 400 -24.88 11.48 9.41
CA LEU A 400 -25.51 12.79 9.55
C LEU A 400 -25.55 13.43 8.16
N PRO A 401 -26.76 13.69 7.62
CA PRO A 401 -26.91 14.29 6.30
C PRO A 401 -26.32 15.70 6.28
N GLN A 402 -25.64 16.02 5.16
CA GLN A 402 -25.06 17.33 4.93
C GLN A 402 -26.00 18.22 4.09
N ASP A 403 -25.68 19.51 4.05
CA ASP A 403 -26.51 20.50 3.37
C ASP A 403 -26.32 20.42 1.85
N ASN A 404 -27.08 19.54 1.22
CA ASN A 404 -27.23 19.42 -0.23
C ASN A 404 -28.61 18.87 -0.59
N PRO A 405 -29.12 19.11 -1.83
CA PRO A 405 -30.50 18.75 -2.19
C PRO A 405 -30.82 17.26 -2.09
N VAL A 406 -29.85 16.38 -2.33
CA VAL A 406 -30.04 14.93 -2.32
C VAL A 406 -30.19 14.43 -0.88
N GLU A 407 -29.28 14.84 0.00
CA GLU A 407 -29.35 14.44 1.41
C GLU A 407 -30.48 15.13 2.16
N ALA A 408 -30.85 16.36 1.81
CA ALA A 408 -32.05 17.02 2.33
C ALA A 408 -33.33 16.22 2.03
N LYS A 409 -33.44 15.68 0.81
CA LYS A 409 -34.54 14.80 0.42
C LYS A 409 -34.53 13.48 1.20
N ALA A 410 -33.37 12.88 1.38
CA ALA A 410 -33.18 11.67 2.18
C ALA A 410 -33.53 11.92 3.66
N LYS A 411 -33.09 13.07 4.22
CA LYS A 411 -33.43 13.49 5.59
C LYS A 411 -34.95 13.62 5.77
N ALA A 412 -35.62 14.28 4.83
CA ALA A 412 -37.09 14.44 4.88
C ALA A 412 -37.84 13.10 4.88
N TRP A 413 -37.38 12.14 4.06
CA TRP A 413 -37.93 10.78 4.07
C TRP A 413 -37.69 10.07 5.40
N MET A 414 -36.45 10.14 5.93
CA MET A 414 -36.13 9.54 7.23
C MET A 414 -36.93 10.14 8.36
N GLN A 415 -37.24 11.44 8.33
CA GLN A 415 -38.08 12.10 9.31
C GLN A 415 -39.54 11.62 9.26
N GLN A 416 -40.09 11.34 8.06
CA GLN A 416 -41.39 10.70 7.91
C GLN A 416 -41.43 9.30 8.53
N CYS A 417 -40.34 8.53 8.39
CA CYS A 417 -40.20 7.18 8.92
C CYS A 417 -40.03 7.17 10.46
N TRP A 418 -39.03 7.90 10.95
CA TRP A 418 -38.56 7.80 12.34
C TRP A 418 -39.09 8.91 13.27
N GLY A 419 -39.63 10.00 12.72
CA GLY A 419 -39.91 11.21 13.50
C GLY A 419 -38.63 11.77 14.10
N ASP A 420 -38.68 12.17 15.37
CA ASP A 420 -37.54 12.72 16.10
C ASP A 420 -36.68 11.66 16.85
N ASP A 421 -37.00 10.38 16.67
CA ASP A 421 -36.34 9.29 17.42
C ASP A 421 -34.86 9.08 17.03
N LYS A 422 -34.48 9.52 15.87
CA LYS A 422 -33.11 9.33 15.38
C LYS A 422 -32.38 10.66 15.20
N PRO A 423 -31.09 10.73 15.61
CA PRO A 423 -30.32 11.97 15.52
C PRO A 423 -30.16 12.51 14.09
N PHE A 424 -30.18 11.66 13.08
CA PHE A 424 -30.11 12.06 11.68
C PHE A 424 -31.41 12.71 11.15
N CYS A 425 -32.46 12.68 11.93
CA CYS A 425 -33.73 13.38 11.63
C CYS A 425 -33.77 14.81 12.20
N LYS A 426 -32.97 15.07 13.21
CA LYS A 426 -32.82 16.37 13.84
C LYS A 426 -31.86 17.24 13.02
#